data_267abd07e3fccda54cced483bb234e29
#
_entry.id   267abd07e3fccda54cced483bb234e29
#
_cell.length_a   1.000
_cell.length_b   1.000
_cell.length_c   1.000
_cell.angle_alpha   90.00
_cell.angle_beta   90.00
_cell.angle_gamma   90.00
#
_symmetry.space_group_name_H-M   'P 1'
#
loop_
_entity.id
_entity.type
_entity.pdbx_description
1 polymer ?
#
loop_
_entity_poly.entity_id
_entity_poly.type
_entity_poly.pdbx_seq_one_letter_code
_entity_poly.pdbx_strand_id
1 'polypeptide(L)'
;MNIINSINDILWTYILIALLLGCAFWFTLKTRFVQFRMIGEMVRLLGDSAGTNGKPGEKHISSFQAFAISIASRVGTGNLAGVATAIAVGGPGAVFWMWVIALFGAASSFVESTLAQLYKVRGKDSFIGGPAYYMRKGLKKPWMGTVFAVLITITFGFAFNSVQSNTLCAAFEHAFGFDHAIVGGLITIATLLIIFGGVQRIAKVSSIIVPIMALGYIALADRKSVCRERV
;
A
#
# COMPACT_ATOMS: atom_id res chain seq x y z
N MET A 1 5.74 -8.18 -30.06
CA MET A 1 4.81 -8.34 -28.94
C MET A 1 5.03 -9.63 -28.15
N ASN A 2 5.34 -10.77 -28.79
CA ASN A 2 5.52 -12.05 -28.13
C ASN A 2 6.69 -12.14 -27.14
N ILE A 3 7.84 -11.51 -27.43
CA ILE A 3 9.03 -11.56 -26.55
C ILE A 3 8.79 -10.84 -25.22
N ILE A 4 8.18 -9.66 -25.27
CA ILE A 4 7.86 -8.87 -24.05
C ILE A 4 6.88 -9.64 -23.17
N ASN A 5 5.84 -10.24 -23.76
CA ASN A 5 4.86 -11.05 -23.02
C ASN A 5 5.53 -12.28 -22.39
N SER A 6 6.38 -13.00 -23.15
CA SER A 6 7.09 -14.17 -22.60
C SER A 6 8.02 -13.81 -21.44
N ILE A 7 8.75 -12.69 -21.54
CA ILE A 7 9.59 -12.21 -20.44
C ILE A 7 8.73 -11.83 -19.23
N ASN A 8 7.64 -11.13 -19.46
CA ASN A 8 6.71 -10.75 -18.40
C ASN A 8 6.12 -11.98 -17.69
N ASP A 9 5.68 -12.98 -18.44
CA ASP A 9 5.11 -14.21 -17.89
C ASP A 9 6.13 -14.98 -17.04
N ILE A 10 7.37 -15.08 -17.49
CA ILE A 10 8.44 -15.74 -16.73
C ILE A 10 8.75 -14.97 -15.45
N LEU A 11 8.86 -13.65 -15.53
CA LEU A 11 9.17 -12.80 -14.39
C LEU A 11 8.07 -12.85 -13.34
N TRP A 12 6.80 -12.72 -13.75
CA TRP A 12 5.67 -12.68 -12.82
C TRP A 12 5.27 -14.05 -12.29
N THR A 13 5.23 -15.07 -13.15
CA THR A 13 4.71 -16.40 -12.78
C THR A 13 5.72 -17.21 -11.98
N TYR A 14 7.01 -17.15 -12.35
CA TYR A 14 8.01 -18.02 -11.73
C TYR A 14 8.95 -17.26 -10.79
N ILE A 15 9.61 -16.22 -11.28
CA ILE A 15 10.67 -15.54 -10.52
C ILE A 15 10.09 -14.77 -9.35
N LEU A 16 9.09 -13.95 -9.59
CA LEU A 16 8.50 -13.10 -8.55
C LEU A 16 7.83 -13.94 -7.46
N ILE A 17 7.04 -14.94 -7.84
CA ILE A 17 6.36 -15.82 -6.87
C ILE A 17 7.38 -16.58 -6.03
N ALA A 18 8.39 -17.20 -6.65
CA ALA A 18 9.42 -17.91 -5.93
C ALA A 18 10.21 -17.02 -4.95
N LEU A 19 10.59 -15.82 -5.38
CA LEU A 19 11.28 -14.86 -4.52
C LEU A 19 10.39 -14.37 -3.38
N LEU A 20 9.13 -14.02 -3.65
CA LEU A 20 8.21 -13.54 -2.62
C LEU A 20 7.94 -14.61 -1.56
N LEU A 21 7.63 -15.83 -1.97
CA LEU A 21 7.38 -16.93 -1.05
C LEU A 21 8.65 -17.32 -0.28
N GLY A 22 9.80 -17.41 -0.96
CA GLY A 22 11.09 -17.71 -0.34
C GLY A 22 11.49 -16.66 0.70
N CYS A 23 11.38 -15.38 0.37
CA CYS A 23 11.66 -14.28 1.30
C CYS A 23 10.65 -14.27 2.46
N ALA A 24 9.37 -14.43 2.19
CA ALA A 24 8.33 -14.43 3.19
C ALA A 24 8.51 -15.58 4.21
N PHE A 25 8.80 -16.77 3.71
CA PHE A 25 9.11 -17.93 4.55
C PHE A 25 10.38 -17.72 5.39
N TRP A 26 11.47 -17.28 4.74
CA TRP A 26 12.73 -16.98 5.42
C TRP A 26 12.58 -15.95 6.53
N PHE A 27 11.91 -14.84 6.25
CA PHE A 27 11.70 -13.78 7.25
C PHE A 27 10.76 -14.24 8.36
N THR A 28 9.72 -15.02 8.07
CA THR A 28 8.84 -15.58 9.09
C THR A 28 9.63 -16.42 10.11
N LEU A 29 10.53 -17.29 9.62
CA LEU A 29 11.38 -18.09 10.50
C LEU A 29 12.41 -17.23 11.27
N LYS A 30 13.10 -16.33 10.59
CA LYS A 30 14.11 -15.46 11.20
C LYS A 30 13.54 -14.50 12.24
N THR A 31 12.34 -14.00 12.05
CA THR A 31 11.66 -13.11 12.99
C THR A 31 10.85 -13.89 14.05
N ARG A 32 10.93 -15.23 14.07
CA ARG A 32 10.22 -16.10 15.01
C ARG A 32 8.71 -15.82 15.01
N PHE A 33 8.10 -15.84 13.83
CA PHE A 33 6.66 -15.63 13.64
C PHE A 33 6.16 -14.30 14.24
N VAL A 34 6.86 -13.21 13.96
CA VAL A 34 6.55 -11.86 14.48
C VAL A 34 5.10 -11.47 14.26
N GLN A 35 4.51 -11.85 13.11
CA GLN A 35 3.14 -11.57 12.74
C GLN A 35 2.09 -12.09 13.75
N PHE A 36 2.41 -13.16 14.47
CA PHE A 36 1.53 -13.71 15.53
C PHE A 36 1.95 -13.23 16.91
N ARG A 37 3.24 -13.20 17.18
CA ARG A 37 3.76 -12.86 18.50
C ARG A 37 3.51 -11.41 18.89
N MET A 38 3.49 -10.49 17.93
CA MET A 38 3.38 -9.05 18.19
C MET A 38 1.98 -8.49 17.99
N ILE A 39 0.95 -9.32 17.77
CA ILE A 39 -0.42 -8.85 17.55
C ILE A 39 -0.92 -7.95 18.69
N GLY A 40 -0.71 -8.37 19.94
CA GLY A 40 -1.12 -7.57 21.10
C GLY A 40 -0.46 -6.20 21.15
N GLU A 41 0.85 -6.13 20.84
CA GLU A 41 1.59 -4.88 20.79
C GLU A 41 1.16 -4.00 19.60
N MET A 42 0.86 -4.60 18.44
CA MET A 42 0.32 -3.88 17.29
C MET A 42 -1.00 -3.19 17.62
N VAL A 43 -1.93 -3.90 18.29
CA VAL A 43 -3.22 -3.33 18.69
C VAL A 43 -3.02 -2.24 19.74
N ARG A 44 -2.14 -2.47 20.72
CA ARG A 44 -1.80 -1.47 21.75
C ARG A 44 -1.29 -0.18 21.14
N LEU A 45 -0.32 -0.26 20.22
CA LEU A 45 0.27 0.89 19.55
C LEU A 45 -0.73 1.69 18.69
N LEU A 46 -1.76 1.03 18.16
CA LEU A 46 -2.85 1.73 17.46
C LEU A 46 -3.74 2.51 18.43
N GLY A 47 -3.96 1.97 19.63
CA GLY A 47 -4.73 2.63 20.69
C GLY A 47 -3.96 3.78 21.36
N ASP A 48 -2.66 3.64 21.55
CA ASP A 48 -1.79 4.64 22.19
C ASP A 48 -1.54 5.90 21.33
N SER A 49 -2.11 5.96 20.15
CA SER A 49 -1.92 7.08 19.21
C SER A 49 -2.47 8.42 19.71
N ALA A 50 -3.21 8.43 20.82
CA ALA A 50 -3.70 9.62 21.49
C ALA A 50 -2.70 10.23 22.49
N GLY A 51 -1.66 9.49 22.86
CA GLY A 51 -0.62 9.93 23.80
C GLY A 51 0.49 10.69 23.09
N THR A 52 0.37 11.99 23.03
CA THR A 52 1.37 12.96 22.59
C THR A 52 2.59 12.96 23.53
N ASN A 53 3.51 12.04 23.35
CA ASN A 53 4.85 12.12 23.95
C ASN A 53 5.88 12.79 23.03
N GLY A 54 5.43 13.65 22.12
CA GLY A 54 6.29 14.52 21.32
C GLY A 54 6.67 15.78 22.09
N LYS A 55 7.95 16.18 22.06
CA LYS A 55 8.37 17.46 22.59
C LYS A 55 7.61 18.59 21.91
N PRO A 56 7.18 19.65 22.62
CA PRO A 56 6.54 20.80 22.00
C PRO A 56 7.42 21.38 20.89
N GLY A 57 6.91 21.40 19.66
CA GLY A 57 7.64 21.93 18.49
C GLY A 57 8.15 20.91 17.49
N GLU A 58 8.18 19.63 17.79
CA GLU A 58 8.49 18.59 16.79
C GLU A 58 7.21 18.11 16.10
N LYS A 59 7.23 18.14 14.76
CA LYS A 59 6.13 17.67 13.92
C LYS A 59 6.15 16.14 13.84
N HIS A 60 5.52 15.47 14.80
CA HIS A 60 5.40 14.01 14.79
C HIS A 60 4.14 13.54 14.09
N ILE A 61 4.27 12.44 13.34
CA ILE A 61 3.13 11.69 12.80
C ILE A 61 2.75 10.65 13.85
N SER A 62 1.46 10.59 14.24
CA SER A 62 0.98 9.60 15.20
C SER A 62 1.00 8.18 14.61
N SER A 63 1.01 7.15 15.47
CA SER A 63 0.96 5.74 15.03
C SER A 63 -0.28 5.47 14.16
N PHE A 64 -1.43 6.03 14.53
CA PHE A 64 -2.65 5.91 13.74
C PHE A 64 -2.54 6.61 12.38
N GLN A 65 -1.94 7.79 12.31
CA GLN A 65 -1.70 8.47 11.03
C GLN A 65 -0.74 7.67 10.13
N ALA A 66 0.34 7.12 10.70
CA ALA A 66 1.26 6.27 9.97
C ALA A 66 0.56 4.99 9.44
N PHE A 67 -0.30 4.38 10.25
CA PHE A 67 -1.13 3.25 9.85
C PHE A 67 -2.10 3.64 8.71
N ALA A 68 -2.80 4.76 8.84
CA ALA A 68 -3.72 5.24 7.80
C ALA A 68 -3.01 5.53 6.46
N ILE A 69 -1.83 6.16 6.50
CA ILE A 69 -1.00 6.36 5.30
C ILE A 69 -0.59 5.01 4.69
N SER A 70 -0.18 4.06 5.53
CA SER A 70 0.23 2.73 5.09
C SER A 70 -0.93 1.98 4.40
N ILE A 71 -2.14 2.07 4.92
CA ILE A 71 -3.34 1.50 4.28
C ILE A 71 -3.63 2.26 2.98
N ALA A 72 -3.68 3.59 3.01
CA ALA A 72 -3.97 4.41 1.82
C ALA A 72 -3.01 4.10 0.65
N SER A 73 -1.73 3.83 0.95
CA SER A 73 -0.74 3.50 -0.08
C SER A 73 -0.86 2.08 -0.65
N ARG A 74 -1.53 1.17 0.07
CA ARG A 74 -1.65 -0.25 -0.30
C ARG A 74 -3.01 -0.62 -0.86
N VAL A 75 -4.05 0.12 -0.51
CA VAL A 75 -5.41 -0.11 -1.04
C VAL A 75 -5.58 0.70 -2.31
N GLY A 76 -5.78 0.01 -3.41
CA GLY A 76 -5.96 0.61 -4.72
C GLY A 76 -6.91 -0.21 -5.58
N THR A 77 -7.08 0.19 -6.83
CA THR A 77 -7.94 -0.50 -7.82
C THR A 77 -7.55 -1.96 -8.02
N GLY A 78 -6.24 -2.28 -7.90
CA GLY A 78 -5.75 -3.65 -7.98
C GLY A 78 -6.31 -4.57 -6.89
N ASN A 79 -6.55 -4.07 -5.69
CA ASN A 79 -7.12 -4.87 -4.60
C ASN A 79 -8.62 -5.14 -4.80
N LEU A 80 -9.32 -4.26 -5.49
CA LEU A 80 -10.73 -4.43 -5.79
C LEU A 80 -10.93 -5.32 -7.03
N ALA A 81 -10.41 -4.90 -8.17
CA ALA A 81 -10.52 -5.61 -9.42
C ALA A 81 -9.71 -6.91 -9.44
N GLY A 82 -8.49 -6.92 -8.90
CA GLY A 82 -7.62 -8.09 -8.86
C GLY A 82 -8.17 -9.21 -8.00
N VAL A 83 -8.76 -8.90 -6.84
CA VAL A 83 -9.41 -9.91 -5.98
C VAL A 83 -10.65 -10.49 -6.67
N ALA A 84 -11.47 -9.64 -7.29
CA ALA A 84 -12.63 -10.09 -8.05
C ALA A 84 -12.23 -11.01 -9.21
N THR A 85 -11.20 -10.64 -9.97
CA THR A 85 -10.67 -11.46 -11.07
C THR A 85 -10.10 -12.79 -10.55
N ALA A 86 -9.35 -12.77 -9.45
CA ALA A 86 -8.79 -13.98 -8.86
C ALA A 86 -9.87 -14.96 -8.39
N ILE A 87 -10.97 -14.46 -7.83
CA ILE A 87 -12.12 -15.29 -7.46
C ILE A 87 -12.84 -15.83 -8.71
N ALA A 88 -13.00 -14.99 -9.74
CA ALA A 88 -13.66 -15.41 -10.98
C ALA A 88 -12.89 -16.52 -11.71
N VAL A 89 -11.55 -16.47 -11.72
CA VAL A 89 -10.70 -17.45 -12.41
C VAL A 89 -10.36 -18.64 -11.52
N GLY A 90 -10.00 -18.37 -10.25
CA GLY A 90 -9.50 -19.39 -9.31
C GLY A 90 -10.57 -19.97 -8.37
N GLY A 91 -11.80 -19.49 -8.45
CA GLY A 91 -12.89 -19.88 -7.56
C GLY A 91 -12.72 -19.41 -6.10
N PRO A 92 -13.62 -19.87 -5.19
CA PRO A 92 -13.60 -19.44 -3.78
C PRO A 92 -12.32 -19.77 -3.04
N GLY A 93 -11.60 -20.81 -3.44
CA GLY A 93 -10.31 -21.20 -2.87
C GLY A 93 -9.21 -20.14 -3.02
N ALA A 94 -9.33 -19.25 -3.99
CA ALA A 94 -8.40 -18.14 -4.18
C ALA A 94 -8.29 -17.26 -2.92
N VAL A 95 -9.40 -17.01 -2.23
CA VAL A 95 -9.43 -16.19 -0.99
C VAL A 95 -8.60 -16.83 0.12
N PHE A 96 -8.70 -18.14 0.29
CA PHE A 96 -7.90 -18.87 1.27
C PHE A 96 -6.40 -18.70 1.01
N TRP A 97 -5.97 -18.89 -0.24
CA TRP A 97 -4.56 -18.72 -0.61
C TRP A 97 -4.09 -17.27 -0.48
N MET A 98 -4.94 -16.29 -0.77
CA MET A 98 -4.61 -14.88 -0.51
C MET A 98 -4.35 -14.62 0.97
N TRP A 99 -5.14 -15.18 1.89
CA TRP A 99 -4.92 -15.04 3.33
C TRP A 99 -3.61 -15.71 3.77
N VAL A 100 -3.34 -16.92 3.28
CA VAL A 100 -2.09 -17.63 3.59
C VAL A 100 -0.88 -16.81 3.14
N ILE A 101 -0.88 -16.31 1.91
CA ILE A 101 0.20 -15.47 1.37
C ILE A 101 0.33 -14.15 2.14
N ALA A 102 -0.78 -13.53 2.53
CA ALA A 102 -0.77 -12.30 3.31
C ALA A 102 -0.13 -12.51 4.70
N LEU A 103 -0.41 -13.62 5.37
CA LEU A 103 0.20 -13.96 6.65
C LEU A 103 1.73 -14.10 6.54
N PHE A 104 2.21 -14.81 5.53
CA PHE A 104 3.65 -14.92 5.30
C PHE A 104 4.26 -13.58 4.86
N GLY A 105 3.57 -12.84 3.99
CA GLY A 105 3.99 -11.52 3.51
C GLY A 105 4.09 -10.47 4.61
N ALA A 106 3.33 -10.61 5.68
CA ALA A 106 3.37 -9.71 6.84
C ALA A 106 4.78 -9.66 7.49
N ALA A 107 5.49 -10.79 7.55
CA ALA A 107 6.87 -10.82 8.06
C ALA A 107 7.83 -10.04 7.17
N SER A 108 7.69 -10.13 5.85
CA SER A 108 8.50 -9.35 4.89
C SER A 108 8.24 -7.85 5.04
N SER A 109 6.98 -7.45 5.19
CA SER A 109 6.60 -6.06 5.42
C SER A 109 7.14 -5.50 6.75
N PHE A 110 7.16 -6.33 7.80
CA PHE A 110 7.78 -5.96 9.09
C PHE A 110 9.26 -5.70 8.94
N VAL A 111 10.01 -6.60 8.27
CA VAL A 111 11.45 -6.45 8.04
C VAL A 111 11.74 -5.20 7.20
N GLU A 112 10.98 -4.97 6.12
CA GLU A 112 11.11 -3.79 5.27
C GLU A 112 10.90 -2.50 6.06
N SER A 113 9.82 -2.43 6.83
CA SER A 113 9.50 -1.26 7.65
C SER A 113 10.57 -1.02 8.73
N THR A 114 11.09 -2.09 9.35
CA THR A 114 12.16 -2.00 10.34
C THR A 114 13.45 -1.48 9.73
N LEU A 115 13.84 -1.99 8.56
CA LEU A 115 15.01 -1.50 7.82
C LEU A 115 14.86 -0.04 7.39
N ALA A 116 13.67 0.36 6.95
CA ALA A 116 13.38 1.73 6.59
C ALA A 116 13.52 2.69 7.79
N GLN A 117 13.13 2.26 8.99
CA GLN A 117 13.32 3.04 10.22
C GLN A 117 14.77 3.06 10.70
N LEU A 118 15.48 1.93 10.60
CA LEU A 118 16.88 1.81 11.05
C LEU A 118 17.82 2.68 10.22
N TYR A 119 17.63 2.73 8.91
CA TYR A 119 18.51 3.46 7.99
C TYR A 119 17.97 4.82 7.56
N LYS A 120 16.93 5.33 8.23
CA LYS A 120 16.39 6.67 7.94
C LYS A 120 17.41 7.76 8.14
N VAL A 121 17.29 8.83 7.40
CA VAL A 121 18.10 10.05 7.52
C VAL A 121 17.20 11.23 7.85
N ARG A 122 17.76 12.22 8.54
CA ARG A 122 17.06 13.47 8.81
C ARG A 122 17.09 14.33 7.54
N GLY A 123 15.92 14.60 6.96
CA GLY A 123 15.72 15.57 5.91
C GLY A 123 15.51 16.98 6.48
N LYS A 124 15.17 17.96 5.62
CA LYS A 124 14.91 19.34 6.03
C LYS A 124 13.69 19.46 6.96
N ASP A 125 12.58 18.81 6.59
CA ASP A 125 11.30 18.95 7.29
C ASP A 125 10.83 17.64 7.96
N SER A 126 11.39 16.51 7.60
CA SER A 126 11.00 15.18 8.10
C SER A 126 12.11 14.16 7.97
N PHE A 127 11.91 12.97 8.56
CA PHE A 127 12.79 11.83 8.32
C PHE A 127 12.48 11.19 6.97
N ILE A 128 13.52 10.80 6.26
CA ILE A 128 13.45 10.14 4.95
C ILE A 128 14.09 8.77 5.08
N GLY A 129 13.42 7.73 4.61
CA GLY A 129 13.92 6.35 4.65
C GLY A 129 13.36 5.53 3.49
N GLY A 130 13.61 4.24 3.51
CA GLY A 130 13.08 3.30 2.53
C GLY A 130 14.18 2.49 1.82
N PRO A 131 13.80 1.69 0.79
CA PRO A 131 14.70 0.74 0.15
C PRO A 131 15.98 1.35 -0.39
N ALA A 132 15.92 2.49 -1.05
CA ALA A 132 17.10 3.18 -1.56
C ALA A 132 18.13 3.50 -0.46
N TYR A 133 17.66 3.85 0.73
CA TYR A 133 18.53 4.21 1.86
C TYR A 133 19.19 3.00 2.52
N TYR A 134 18.46 1.92 2.75
CA TYR A 134 19.07 0.73 3.34
C TYR A 134 19.93 -0.05 2.33
N MET A 135 19.66 0.01 1.03
CA MET A 135 20.59 -0.49 0.00
C MET A 135 21.90 0.30 -0.01
N ARG A 136 21.82 1.62 0.09
CA ARG A 136 23.01 2.49 0.11
C ARG A 136 23.82 2.33 1.38
N LYS A 137 23.18 2.34 2.55
CA LYS A 137 23.86 2.32 3.86
C LYS A 137 24.10 0.90 4.38
N GLY A 138 23.13 0.00 4.27
CA GLY A 138 23.19 -1.36 4.79
C GLY A 138 24.01 -2.28 3.90
N LEU A 139 23.69 -2.33 2.60
CA LEU A 139 24.43 -3.15 1.63
C LEU A 139 25.72 -2.47 1.13
N LYS A 140 25.92 -1.19 1.44
CA LYS A 140 27.06 -0.38 0.93
C LYS A 140 27.16 -0.40 -0.62
N LYS A 141 26.03 -0.53 -1.30
CA LYS A 141 25.93 -0.54 -2.77
C LYS A 141 25.10 0.67 -3.25
N PRO A 142 25.73 1.86 -3.37
CA PRO A 142 24.99 3.09 -3.71
C PRO A 142 24.30 3.04 -5.07
N TRP A 143 24.88 2.35 -6.04
CA TRP A 143 24.30 2.21 -7.38
C TRP A 143 22.94 1.50 -7.35
N MET A 144 22.79 0.45 -6.53
CA MET A 144 21.50 -0.26 -6.38
C MET A 144 20.41 0.66 -5.84
N GLY A 145 20.75 1.48 -4.83
CA GLY A 145 19.82 2.44 -4.28
C GLY A 145 19.38 3.51 -5.30
N THR A 146 20.32 3.95 -6.16
CA THR A 146 20.02 4.92 -7.23
C THR A 146 19.12 4.30 -8.31
N VAL A 147 19.47 3.12 -8.79
CA VAL A 147 18.63 2.39 -9.78
C VAL A 147 17.24 2.14 -9.24
N PHE A 148 17.12 1.66 -8.00
CA PHE A 148 15.82 1.47 -7.35
C PHE A 148 15.03 2.79 -7.27
N ALA A 149 15.66 3.89 -6.86
CA ALA A 149 14.99 5.18 -6.76
C ALA A 149 14.46 5.68 -8.12
N VAL A 150 15.23 5.53 -9.19
CA VAL A 150 14.81 5.90 -10.54
C VAL A 150 13.64 5.03 -10.98
N LEU A 151 13.76 3.71 -10.86
CA LEU A 151 12.71 2.78 -11.28
C LEU A 151 11.39 3.00 -10.52
N ILE A 152 11.46 3.17 -9.19
CA ILE A 152 10.25 3.38 -8.40
C ILE A 152 9.60 4.74 -8.71
N THR A 153 10.39 5.77 -8.98
CA THR A 153 9.88 7.08 -9.38
C THR A 153 9.13 7.00 -10.70
N ILE A 154 9.69 6.31 -11.69
CA ILE A 154 9.01 6.11 -12.98
C ILE A 154 7.74 5.27 -12.80
N THR A 155 7.82 4.16 -12.09
CA THR A 155 6.70 3.24 -11.93
C THR A 155 5.55 3.88 -11.15
N PHE A 156 5.81 4.47 -9.98
CA PHE A 156 4.76 5.09 -9.17
C PHE A 156 4.34 6.46 -9.69
N GLY A 157 5.29 7.25 -10.23
CA GLY A 157 4.99 8.57 -10.77
C GLY A 157 4.13 8.55 -12.04
N PHE A 158 4.33 7.56 -12.88
CA PHE A 158 3.60 7.48 -14.17
C PHE A 158 2.66 6.29 -14.24
N ALA A 159 3.16 5.06 -14.15
CA ALA A 159 2.36 3.88 -14.45
C ALA A 159 1.21 3.68 -13.45
N PHE A 160 1.50 3.64 -12.15
CA PHE A 160 0.47 3.43 -11.14
C PHE A 160 -0.53 4.58 -11.07
N ASN A 161 -0.08 5.82 -11.13
CA ASN A 161 -0.98 6.98 -11.10
C ASN A 161 -1.88 7.02 -12.32
N SER A 162 -1.38 6.68 -13.51
CA SER A 162 -2.20 6.62 -14.73
C SER A 162 -3.31 5.58 -14.62
N VAL A 163 -3.00 4.37 -14.13
CA VAL A 163 -3.99 3.30 -13.93
C VAL A 163 -5.05 3.71 -12.90
N GLN A 164 -4.64 4.29 -11.78
CA GLN A 164 -5.56 4.73 -10.73
C GLN A 164 -6.48 5.85 -11.22
N SER A 165 -5.92 6.86 -11.88
CA SER A 165 -6.69 7.98 -12.42
C SER A 165 -7.68 7.52 -13.49
N ASN A 166 -7.25 6.69 -14.42
CA ASN A 166 -8.11 6.15 -15.47
C ASN A 166 -9.29 5.34 -14.87
N THR A 167 -9.03 4.47 -13.89
CA THR A 167 -10.07 3.66 -13.26
C THR A 167 -11.06 4.53 -12.49
N LEU A 168 -10.60 5.58 -11.79
CA LEU A 168 -11.48 6.52 -11.11
C LEU A 168 -12.36 7.27 -12.11
N CYS A 169 -11.79 7.82 -13.19
CA CYS A 169 -12.54 8.51 -14.23
C CYS A 169 -13.59 7.59 -14.86
N ALA A 170 -13.22 6.37 -15.22
CA ALA A 170 -14.14 5.38 -15.78
C ALA A 170 -15.29 5.03 -14.82
N ALA A 171 -15.00 4.91 -13.52
CA ALA A 171 -16.04 4.65 -12.52
C ALA A 171 -17.04 5.80 -12.41
N PHE A 172 -16.60 7.06 -12.46
CA PHE A 172 -17.48 8.24 -12.45
C PHE A 172 -18.28 8.37 -13.73
N GLU A 173 -17.68 8.08 -14.88
CA GLU A 173 -18.37 8.06 -16.17
C GLU A 173 -19.50 7.03 -16.17
N HIS A 174 -19.23 5.80 -15.73
CA HIS A 174 -20.25 4.75 -15.66
C HIS A 174 -21.34 5.01 -14.61
N ALA A 175 -21.01 5.65 -13.48
CA ALA A 175 -21.96 5.87 -12.41
C ALA A 175 -22.82 7.12 -12.62
N PHE A 176 -22.26 8.19 -13.18
CA PHE A 176 -22.88 9.51 -13.23
C PHE A 176 -22.93 10.13 -14.63
N GLY A 177 -22.27 9.52 -15.62
CA GLY A 177 -22.21 10.05 -16.99
C GLY A 177 -21.30 11.28 -17.14
N PHE A 178 -20.39 11.53 -16.19
CA PHE A 178 -19.46 12.65 -16.26
C PHE A 178 -18.34 12.39 -17.28
N ASP A 179 -17.95 13.46 -17.99
CA ASP A 179 -16.83 13.41 -18.92
C ASP A 179 -15.51 13.08 -18.22
N HIS A 180 -14.73 12.20 -18.83
CA HIS A 180 -13.41 11.75 -18.33
C HIS A 180 -12.45 12.91 -18.03
N ALA A 181 -12.44 13.93 -18.90
CA ALA A 181 -11.52 15.06 -18.77
C ALA A 181 -11.90 15.95 -17.58
N ILE A 182 -13.19 16.13 -17.33
CA ILE A 182 -13.69 16.95 -16.19
C ILE A 182 -13.34 16.25 -14.88
N VAL A 183 -13.61 14.96 -14.76
CA VAL A 183 -13.29 14.18 -13.55
C VAL A 183 -11.79 14.14 -13.31
N GLY A 184 -10.99 13.87 -14.36
CA GLY A 184 -9.53 13.87 -14.28
C GLY A 184 -8.97 15.22 -13.84
N GLY A 185 -9.50 16.32 -14.35
CA GLY A 185 -9.13 17.67 -13.94
C GLY A 185 -9.43 17.95 -12.46
N LEU A 186 -10.62 17.60 -11.98
CA LEU A 186 -11.01 17.76 -10.58
C LEU A 186 -10.13 16.95 -9.63
N ILE A 187 -9.87 15.66 -9.96
CA ILE A 187 -8.99 14.79 -9.18
C ILE A 187 -7.57 15.38 -9.13
N THR A 188 -7.07 15.86 -10.25
CA THR A 188 -5.74 16.48 -10.34
C THR A 188 -5.63 17.71 -9.43
N ILE A 189 -6.60 18.63 -9.49
CA ILE A 189 -6.62 19.82 -8.64
C ILE A 189 -6.69 19.42 -7.16
N ALA A 190 -7.59 18.50 -6.78
CA ALA A 190 -7.72 18.03 -5.41
C ALA A 190 -6.42 17.40 -4.89
N THR A 191 -5.78 16.58 -5.71
CA THR A 191 -4.50 15.92 -5.37
C THR A 191 -3.38 16.93 -5.20
N LEU A 192 -3.26 17.92 -6.10
CA LEU A 192 -2.27 18.98 -5.98
C LEU A 192 -2.45 19.79 -4.70
N LEU A 193 -3.68 20.19 -4.35
CA LEU A 193 -3.96 20.90 -3.12
C LEU A 193 -3.54 20.15 -1.86
N ILE A 194 -3.65 18.81 -1.87
CA ILE A 194 -3.21 17.97 -0.75
C ILE A 194 -1.69 17.86 -0.71
N ILE A 195 -1.05 17.58 -1.85
CA ILE A 195 0.41 17.36 -1.95
C ILE A 195 1.19 18.62 -1.56
N PHE A 196 0.76 19.79 -2.00
CA PHE A 196 1.42 21.06 -1.64
C PHE A 196 1.41 21.35 -0.12
N GLY A 197 0.53 20.72 0.64
CA GLY A 197 0.54 20.79 2.11
C GLY A 197 1.57 19.89 2.80
N GLY A 198 2.35 19.10 2.02
CA GLY A 198 3.39 18.22 2.52
C GLY A 198 2.88 16.96 3.23
N VAL A 199 3.82 16.16 3.75
CA VAL A 199 3.55 14.84 4.35
C VAL A 199 2.52 14.89 5.49
N GLN A 200 2.51 15.96 6.27
CA GLN A 200 1.56 16.11 7.38
C GLN A 200 0.12 16.30 6.92
N ARG A 201 -0.08 17.04 5.83
CA ARG A 201 -1.41 17.23 5.26
C ARG A 201 -1.91 15.93 4.64
N ILE A 202 -1.04 15.21 3.95
CA ILE A 202 -1.34 13.87 3.43
C ILE A 202 -1.73 12.94 4.59
N ALA A 203 -0.97 12.92 5.67
CA ALA A 203 -1.25 12.11 6.85
C ALA A 203 -2.62 12.43 7.48
N LYS A 204 -2.95 13.73 7.64
CA LYS A 204 -4.22 14.17 8.19
C LYS A 204 -5.40 13.79 7.29
N VAL A 205 -5.28 14.00 5.98
CA VAL A 205 -6.33 13.64 5.02
C VAL A 205 -6.53 12.12 4.97
N SER A 206 -5.45 11.34 4.90
CA SER A 206 -5.52 9.87 4.92
C SER A 206 -6.14 9.34 6.21
N SER A 207 -5.85 9.92 7.38
CA SER A 207 -6.43 9.47 8.66
C SER A 207 -7.94 9.69 8.77
N ILE A 208 -8.51 10.55 7.93
CA ILE A 208 -9.96 10.78 7.85
C ILE A 208 -10.58 9.90 6.74
N ILE A 209 -10.00 9.92 5.55
CA ILE A 209 -10.57 9.24 4.38
C ILE A 209 -10.53 7.71 4.53
N VAL A 210 -9.44 7.15 5.06
CA VAL A 210 -9.29 5.69 5.16
C VAL A 210 -10.34 5.01 6.04
N PRO A 211 -10.64 5.48 7.25
CA PRO A 211 -11.73 4.92 8.04
C PRO A 211 -13.09 5.04 7.37
N ILE A 212 -13.39 6.20 6.78
CA ILE A 212 -14.66 6.42 6.06
C ILE A 212 -14.77 5.45 4.88
N MET A 213 -13.72 5.30 4.09
CA MET A 213 -13.68 4.37 2.96
C MET A 213 -13.87 2.92 3.44
N ALA A 214 -13.18 2.50 4.50
CA ALA A 214 -13.24 1.15 5.03
C ALA A 214 -14.66 0.83 5.55
N LEU A 215 -15.25 1.72 6.34
CA LEU A 215 -16.60 1.56 6.87
C LEU A 215 -17.65 1.57 5.74
N GLY A 216 -17.51 2.48 4.78
CA GLY A 216 -18.38 2.55 3.62
C GLY A 216 -18.33 1.26 2.79
N TYR A 217 -17.14 0.72 2.58
CA TYR A 217 -16.95 -0.53 1.83
C TYR A 217 -17.58 -1.72 2.54
N ILE A 218 -17.39 -1.84 3.87
CA ILE A 218 -18.00 -2.89 4.69
C ILE A 218 -19.54 -2.78 4.64
N ALA A 219 -20.08 -1.57 4.81
CA ALA A 219 -21.52 -1.36 4.76
C ALA A 219 -22.15 -1.69 3.39
N LEU A 220 -21.44 -1.39 2.29
CA LEU A 220 -21.87 -1.75 0.94
C LEU A 220 -21.76 -3.26 0.68
N ALA A 221 -20.75 -3.91 1.20
CA ALA A 221 -20.58 -5.36 1.07
C ALA A 221 -21.67 -6.11 1.82
N ASP A 222 -22.01 -5.67 3.03
CA ASP A 222 -23.08 -6.25 3.84
C ASP A 222 -24.45 -6.12 3.17
N ARG A 223 -24.78 -4.97 2.61
CA ARG A 223 -26.03 -4.76 1.88
C ARG A 223 -26.19 -5.69 0.68
N LYS A 224 -25.12 -6.00 -0.05
CA LYS A 224 -25.17 -6.91 -1.20
C LYS A 224 -25.38 -8.36 -0.78
N SER A 225 -24.88 -8.81 0.37
CA SER A 225 -25.13 -10.15 0.88
C SER A 225 -26.59 -10.32 1.30
N VAL A 226 -27.17 -9.34 1.99
CA VAL A 226 -28.58 -9.37 2.43
C VAL A 226 -29.58 -9.33 1.25
N CYS A 227 -29.28 -8.62 0.16
CA CYS A 227 -30.15 -8.60 -1.01
C CYS A 227 -30.15 -9.91 -1.82
N ARG A 228 -29.14 -10.77 -1.66
CA ARG A 228 -29.01 -12.03 -2.41
C ARG A 228 -29.75 -13.20 -1.73
N GLU A 229 -30.11 -13.08 -0.47
CA GLU A 229 -30.90 -14.08 0.26
C GLU A 229 -32.42 -13.96 0.03
N ARG A 230 -32.89 -12.98 -0.76
CA ARG A 230 -34.31 -12.74 -1.02
C ARG A 230 -34.77 -13.11 -2.45
N VAL A 231 -33.97 -13.94 -3.15
CA VAL A 231 -34.41 -14.46 -4.48
C VAL A 231 -34.47 -15.98 -4.44
#